data_66401665230f66bced89aa9bcbe897cb
#
_entry.id   66401665230f66bced89aa9bcbe897cb
#
_cell.length_a   1.000
_cell.length_b   1.000
_cell.length_c   1.000
_cell.angle_alpha   90.00
_cell.angle_beta   90.00
_cell.angle_gamma   90.00
#
_symmetry.space_group_name_H-M   'P 1'
#
loop_
_entity.id
_entity.type
_entity.pdbx_description
1 polymer ?
#
loop_
_entity_poly.entity_id
_entity_poly.type
_entity_poly.pdbx_seq_one_letter_code
_entity_poly.pdbx_strand_id
1 'polypeptide(L)'
;MNAFALTAIVGTICISAVAPARAQFSDDRIKIGVLSDIAGIYSDINGEGAAVAARLAAEDMGNAVAGKPIEIIVADHQNKPDIAASIARKWIDTEQVDVIADVPNSAAALAVQAITKERKRIFLMSGPGSVELTGKSCSPFGFMWTWDTHSVSAGTAQALIAKGDQSWFFVTADYAFGHSLEDEASKAVKALGGTVKGGVRHPLGSSDFSSFLLRAQSSGAKVVALANAGGDTINAVKQANEFGIPQGGQTLTGLLLNINDIHALTLQVAQGLTLSNSFYWDMNDETRAWSARFEAKTGRKPSMNQAGVYSAVRHYLHAVKQIGTDDPEKAAAQIRATPVNDMMMKGARIGQNGRVFGDMYLFEVKKPSESKRPWDYFKLVRTIPGAEAYIAEKDSGCGLVK
;
A
#
# COMPACT_ATOMS: atom_id res chain seq x y z
N MET A 1 -40.56 -65.53 -54.68
CA MET A 1 -40.39 -64.10 -54.91
C MET A 1 -40.43 -63.42 -53.57
N ASN A 2 -39.25 -63.16 -52.98
CA ASN A 2 -39.14 -62.53 -51.63
C ASN A 2 -38.69 -61.08 -51.79
N ALA A 3 -39.52 -60.15 -51.40
CA ALA A 3 -39.24 -58.72 -51.34
C ALA A 3 -38.55 -58.38 -50.00
N PHE A 4 -37.32 -57.92 -50.03
CA PHE A 4 -36.63 -57.34 -48.87
C PHE A 4 -36.96 -55.85 -48.79
N ALA A 5 -37.57 -55.46 -47.70
CA ALA A 5 -37.79 -54.04 -47.36
C ALA A 5 -36.54 -53.50 -46.63
N LEU A 6 -35.92 -52.49 -47.21
CA LEU A 6 -34.80 -51.76 -46.60
C LEU A 6 -35.38 -50.59 -45.73
N THR A 7 -35.21 -50.68 -44.42
CA THR A 7 -35.62 -49.61 -43.50
C THR A 7 -34.42 -48.69 -43.30
N ALA A 8 -34.48 -47.43 -43.79
CA ALA A 8 -33.49 -46.39 -43.58
C ALA A 8 -33.70 -45.74 -42.24
N ILE A 9 -32.72 -45.87 -41.34
CA ILE A 9 -32.67 -45.15 -40.04
C ILE A 9 -32.02 -43.80 -40.29
N VAL A 10 -32.84 -42.75 -40.27
CA VAL A 10 -32.35 -41.35 -40.25
C VAL A 10 -31.94 -40.99 -38.86
N GLY A 11 -30.63 -40.95 -38.58
CA GLY A 11 -30.10 -40.49 -37.30
C GLY A 11 -30.10 -38.96 -37.26
N THR A 12 -30.96 -38.38 -36.39
CA THR A 12 -30.98 -36.94 -36.12
C THR A 12 -29.79 -36.58 -35.24
N ILE A 13 -28.77 -35.90 -35.80
CA ILE A 13 -27.63 -35.35 -35.04
C ILE A 13 -28.13 -34.06 -34.36
N CYS A 14 -28.40 -34.09 -33.05
CA CYS A 14 -28.60 -32.92 -32.27
C CYS A 14 -27.25 -32.17 -32.06
N ILE A 15 -27.00 -31.14 -32.83
CA ILE A 15 -25.91 -30.19 -32.56
C ILE A 15 -26.34 -29.33 -31.40
N SER A 16 -25.86 -29.67 -30.21
CA SER A 16 -26.00 -28.79 -29.01
C SER A 16 -25.14 -27.53 -29.26
N ALA A 17 -25.81 -26.42 -29.60
CA ALA A 17 -25.17 -25.11 -29.66
C ALA A 17 -24.71 -24.77 -28.23
N VAL A 18 -23.41 -24.82 -27.97
CA VAL A 18 -22.79 -24.26 -26.78
C VAL A 18 -22.95 -22.75 -26.90
N ALA A 19 -23.98 -22.21 -26.24
CA ALA A 19 -24.12 -20.76 -26.10
C ALA A 19 -22.85 -20.23 -25.41
N PRO A 20 -22.19 -19.18 -25.94
CA PRO A 20 -21.07 -18.57 -25.24
C PRO A 20 -21.57 -18.13 -23.86
N ALA A 21 -20.87 -18.56 -22.81
CA ALA A 21 -21.15 -18.10 -21.44
C ALA A 21 -21.08 -16.57 -21.47
N ARG A 22 -22.23 -15.92 -21.37
CA ARG A 22 -22.31 -14.46 -21.26
C ARG A 22 -21.55 -14.08 -20.00
N ALA A 23 -20.58 -13.17 -20.15
CA ALA A 23 -19.94 -12.51 -19.02
C ALA A 23 -21.01 -11.99 -18.09
N GLN A 24 -21.05 -12.54 -16.86
CA GLN A 24 -22.09 -12.21 -15.89
C GLN A 24 -21.48 -11.20 -14.91
N PHE A 25 -21.76 -9.92 -15.14
CA PHE A 25 -21.44 -8.84 -14.21
C PHE A 25 -22.60 -8.65 -13.23
N SER A 26 -22.28 -8.14 -12.03
CA SER A 26 -23.28 -7.90 -10.96
C SER A 26 -24.28 -6.82 -11.35
N ASP A 27 -23.82 -5.81 -12.12
CA ASP A 27 -24.64 -4.73 -12.68
C ASP A 27 -24.11 -4.23 -14.04
N ASP A 28 -24.47 -3.00 -14.44
CA ASP A 28 -24.10 -2.43 -15.74
C ASP A 28 -22.75 -1.70 -15.75
N ARG A 29 -21.98 -1.73 -14.67
CA ARG A 29 -20.69 -1.05 -14.52
C ARG A 29 -19.75 -1.79 -13.60
N ILE A 30 -18.49 -1.37 -13.56
CA ILE A 30 -17.50 -1.78 -12.55
C ILE A 30 -17.26 -0.56 -11.67
N LYS A 31 -17.64 -0.64 -10.40
CA LYS A 31 -17.57 0.49 -9.48
C LYS A 31 -16.46 0.31 -8.46
N ILE A 32 -15.51 1.25 -8.46
CA ILE A 32 -14.34 1.26 -7.58
C ILE A 32 -14.48 2.42 -6.60
N GLY A 33 -14.54 2.10 -5.30
CA GLY A 33 -14.56 3.09 -4.23
C GLY A 33 -13.15 3.38 -3.71
N VAL A 34 -12.63 4.57 -3.94
CA VAL A 34 -11.39 5.06 -3.33
C VAL A 34 -11.74 5.73 -2.00
N LEU A 35 -11.47 5.03 -0.90
CA LEU A 35 -11.74 5.51 0.45
C LEU A 35 -10.42 5.98 1.07
N SER A 36 -10.21 7.29 1.12
CA SER A 36 -8.90 7.86 1.46
C SER A 36 -8.98 8.88 2.60
N ASP A 37 -7.86 9.44 2.99
CA ASP A 37 -7.75 10.60 3.86
C ASP A 37 -7.54 11.85 2.99
N ILE A 38 -8.64 12.54 2.66
CA ILE A 38 -8.61 13.61 1.66
C ILE A 38 -8.02 14.91 2.22
N ALA A 39 -8.29 15.22 3.48
CA ALA A 39 -7.93 16.52 4.07
C ALA A 39 -7.05 16.39 5.35
N GLY A 40 -6.76 15.18 5.81
CA GLY A 40 -6.01 14.94 7.04
C GLY A 40 -4.49 14.78 6.81
N ILE A 41 -3.84 14.16 7.79
CA ILE A 41 -2.37 14.05 7.85
C ILE A 41 -1.76 13.17 6.75
N TYR A 42 -2.56 12.32 6.09
CA TYR A 42 -2.13 11.44 5.00
C TYR A 42 -2.54 11.94 3.61
N SER A 43 -3.17 13.14 3.52
CA SER A 43 -3.67 13.70 2.27
C SER A 43 -2.60 13.84 1.18
N ASP A 44 -1.38 14.22 1.53
CA ASP A 44 -0.28 14.39 0.57
C ASP A 44 0.27 13.07 0.02
N ILE A 45 0.23 12.01 0.82
CA ILE A 45 0.78 10.69 0.43
C ILE A 45 -0.28 9.74 -0.13
N ASN A 46 -1.56 10.03 0.07
CA ASN A 46 -2.73 9.30 -0.46
C ASN A 46 -3.73 10.29 -1.07
N GLY A 47 -4.73 10.72 -0.34
CA GLY A 47 -5.68 11.79 -0.63
C GLY A 47 -6.29 11.75 -2.03
N GLU A 48 -6.50 12.92 -2.62
CA GLU A 48 -6.98 13.06 -4.00
C GLU A 48 -6.04 12.40 -5.02
N GLY A 49 -4.74 12.31 -4.72
CA GLY A 49 -3.77 11.60 -5.56
C GLY A 49 -4.10 10.12 -5.72
N ALA A 50 -4.65 9.46 -4.70
CA ALA A 50 -5.12 8.08 -4.81
C ALA A 50 -6.27 7.95 -5.82
N ALA A 51 -7.22 8.90 -5.81
CA ALA A 51 -8.30 8.92 -6.77
C ALA A 51 -7.81 9.19 -8.21
N VAL A 52 -6.85 10.11 -8.39
CA VAL A 52 -6.20 10.34 -9.68
C VAL A 52 -5.49 9.08 -10.18
N ALA A 53 -4.78 8.36 -9.32
CA ALA A 53 -4.12 7.12 -9.66
C ALA A 53 -5.10 6.03 -10.10
N ALA A 54 -6.24 5.87 -9.41
CA ALA A 54 -7.31 4.95 -9.80
C ALA A 54 -7.93 5.33 -11.17
N ARG A 55 -8.16 6.63 -11.42
CA ARG A 55 -8.66 7.11 -12.72
C ARG A 55 -7.66 6.86 -13.84
N LEU A 56 -6.35 7.03 -13.62
CA LEU A 56 -5.32 6.69 -14.60
C LEU A 56 -5.32 5.19 -14.95
N ALA A 57 -5.56 4.32 -13.96
CA ALA A 57 -5.71 2.89 -14.21
C ALA A 57 -6.96 2.58 -15.07
N ALA A 58 -8.07 3.26 -14.82
CA ALA A 58 -9.28 3.13 -15.64
C ALA A 58 -9.07 3.68 -17.07
N GLU A 59 -8.40 4.82 -17.23
CA GLU A 59 -8.02 5.38 -18.54
C GLU A 59 -7.21 4.37 -19.37
N ASP A 60 -6.24 3.68 -18.76
CA ASP A 60 -5.42 2.68 -19.44
C ASP A 60 -6.20 1.42 -19.87
N MET A 61 -7.38 1.21 -19.30
CA MET A 61 -8.34 0.18 -19.71
C MET A 61 -9.37 0.71 -20.72
N GLY A 62 -9.25 1.97 -21.18
CA GLY A 62 -10.22 2.62 -22.04
C GLY A 62 -11.53 2.98 -21.32
N ASN A 63 -11.49 3.16 -20.00
CA ASN A 63 -12.61 3.44 -19.11
C ASN A 63 -13.75 2.39 -19.17
N ALA A 64 -13.45 1.18 -19.66
CA ALA A 64 -14.41 0.09 -19.71
C ALA A 64 -13.72 -1.29 -19.68
N VAL A 65 -14.40 -2.30 -19.14
CA VAL A 65 -13.99 -3.70 -19.19
C VAL A 65 -15.15 -4.55 -19.70
N ALA A 66 -14.91 -5.33 -20.74
CA ALA A 66 -15.93 -6.17 -21.40
C ALA A 66 -17.23 -5.42 -21.75
N GLY A 67 -17.12 -4.14 -22.16
CA GLY A 67 -18.24 -3.27 -22.50
C GLY A 67 -18.93 -2.62 -21.30
N LYS A 68 -18.51 -2.88 -20.06
CA LYS A 68 -19.03 -2.24 -18.85
C LYS A 68 -18.17 -1.01 -18.50
N PRO A 69 -18.75 0.17 -18.31
CA PRO A 69 -18.01 1.36 -17.92
C PRO A 69 -17.42 1.21 -16.52
N ILE A 70 -16.25 1.83 -16.31
CA ILE A 70 -15.61 1.90 -15.00
C ILE A 70 -16.01 3.21 -14.33
N GLU A 71 -16.54 3.11 -13.11
CA GLU A 71 -16.89 4.27 -12.28
C GLU A 71 -15.97 4.33 -11.06
N ILE A 72 -15.35 5.50 -10.82
CA ILE A 72 -14.53 5.77 -9.64
C ILE A 72 -15.26 6.75 -8.73
N ILE A 73 -15.64 6.27 -7.55
CA ILE A 73 -16.21 7.13 -6.49
C ILE A 73 -15.18 7.35 -5.39
N VAL A 74 -15.28 8.46 -4.68
CA VAL A 74 -14.29 8.87 -3.67
C VAL A 74 -15.00 9.32 -2.40
N ALA A 75 -14.42 8.95 -1.25
CA ALA A 75 -14.87 9.48 0.04
C ALA A 75 -13.70 9.65 1.01
N ASP A 76 -13.91 10.57 1.97
CA ASP A 76 -12.97 10.87 3.04
C ASP A 76 -13.37 10.13 4.33
N HIS A 77 -12.49 9.25 4.81
CA HIS A 77 -12.70 8.57 6.09
C HIS A 77 -12.19 9.38 7.31
N GLN A 78 -11.54 10.53 7.08
CA GLN A 78 -11.07 11.47 8.11
C GLN A 78 -10.18 10.79 9.19
N ASN A 79 -9.47 9.75 8.84
CA ASN A 79 -8.69 8.88 9.76
C ASN A 79 -9.52 8.25 10.91
N LYS A 80 -10.84 8.11 10.73
CA LYS A 80 -11.76 7.54 11.73
C LYS A 80 -12.28 6.18 11.28
N PRO A 81 -12.01 5.10 12.05
CA PRO A 81 -12.43 3.74 11.70
C PRO A 81 -13.94 3.57 11.58
N ASP A 82 -14.73 4.27 12.40
CA ASP A 82 -16.19 4.24 12.39
C ASP A 82 -16.78 4.89 11.13
N ILE A 83 -16.20 6.02 10.68
CA ILE A 83 -16.57 6.68 9.42
C ILE A 83 -16.21 5.77 8.24
N ALA A 84 -14.99 5.20 8.21
CA ALA A 84 -14.58 4.28 7.17
C ALA A 84 -15.51 3.05 7.08
N ALA A 85 -15.86 2.46 8.21
CA ALA A 85 -16.79 1.34 8.30
C ALA A 85 -18.19 1.70 7.80
N SER A 86 -18.70 2.88 8.17
CA SER A 86 -20.01 3.36 7.73
C SER A 86 -20.06 3.56 6.21
N ILE A 87 -19.03 4.21 5.64
CA ILE A 87 -18.92 4.43 4.20
C ILE A 87 -18.80 3.08 3.47
N ALA A 88 -17.96 2.16 3.95
CA ALA A 88 -17.77 0.86 3.34
C ALA A 88 -19.09 0.06 3.27
N ARG A 89 -19.88 0.02 4.37
CA ARG A 89 -21.20 -0.62 4.37
C ARG A 89 -22.16 0.03 3.37
N LYS A 90 -22.28 1.37 3.41
CA LYS A 90 -23.14 2.11 2.47
C LYS A 90 -22.76 1.81 1.01
N TRP A 91 -21.48 1.86 0.69
CA TRP A 91 -20.99 1.60 -0.65
C TRP A 91 -21.31 0.18 -1.12
N ILE A 92 -21.11 -0.82 -0.26
CA ILE A 92 -21.36 -2.22 -0.61
C ILE A 92 -22.86 -2.52 -0.64
N ASP A 93 -23.59 -2.14 0.41
CA ASP A 93 -24.99 -2.58 0.61
C ASP A 93 -25.99 -1.74 -0.22
N THR A 94 -25.65 -0.47 -0.55
CA THR A 94 -26.58 0.47 -1.21
C THR A 94 -26.09 0.91 -2.58
N GLU A 95 -24.78 1.21 -2.72
CA GLU A 95 -24.22 1.78 -3.94
C GLU A 95 -23.58 0.72 -4.85
N GLN A 96 -23.59 -0.56 -4.43
CA GLN A 96 -23.10 -1.70 -5.20
C GLN A 96 -21.64 -1.55 -5.66
N VAL A 97 -20.76 -1.09 -4.77
CA VAL A 97 -19.32 -1.01 -5.03
C VAL A 97 -18.71 -2.41 -5.08
N ASP A 98 -17.96 -2.72 -6.14
CA ASP A 98 -17.32 -4.02 -6.36
C ASP A 98 -16.01 -4.15 -5.60
N VAL A 99 -15.25 -3.07 -5.50
CA VAL A 99 -13.95 -3.04 -4.87
C VAL A 99 -13.72 -1.74 -4.11
N ILE A 100 -13.15 -1.86 -2.89
CA ILE A 100 -12.67 -0.71 -2.12
C ILE A 100 -11.14 -0.64 -2.27
N ALA A 101 -10.60 0.55 -2.48
CA ALA A 101 -9.17 0.80 -2.66
C ALA A 101 -8.65 1.85 -1.68
N ASP A 102 -7.36 1.74 -1.33
CA ASP A 102 -6.55 2.64 -0.51
C ASP A 102 -6.72 2.42 1.01
N VAL A 103 -7.47 3.24 1.73
CA VAL A 103 -7.70 3.28 3.20
C VAL A 103 -6.40 3.41 4.01
N PRO A 104 -5.72 4.57 3.96
CA PRO A 104 -4.36 4.72 4.52
C PRO A 104 -4.24 4.55 6.04
N ASN A 105 -5.30 4.66 6.81
CA ASN A 105 -5.29 4.45 8.26
C ASN A 105 -5.46 2.94 8.58
N SER A 106 -4.47 2.31 9.26
CA SER A 106 -4.51 0.86 9.52
C SER A 106 -5.67 0.41 10.41
N ALA A 107 -6.12 1.23 11.37
CA ALA A 107 -7.30 0.90 12.18
C ALA A 107 -8.58 0.95 11.34
N ALA A 108 -8.71 1.95 10.47
CA ALA A 108 -9.79 2.03 9.49
C ALA A 108 -9.76 0.87 8.50
N ALA A 109 -8.57 0.51 8.00
CA ALA A 109 -8.39 -0.62 7.09
C ALA A 109 -8.77 -1.96 7.71
N LEU A 110 -8.44 -2.20 8.98
CA LEU A 110 -8.89 -3.40 9.71
C LEU A 110 -10.41 -3.48 9.81
N ALA A 111 -11.08 -2.36 10.10
CA ALA A 111 -12.55 -2.30 10.12
C ALA A 111 -13.17 -2.53 8.73
N VAL A 112 -12.61 -1.90 7.69
CA VAL A 112 -13.06 -2.11 6.29
C VAL A 112 -12.80 -3.54 5.84
N GLN A 113 -11.65 -4.14 6.19
CA GLN A 113 -11.34 -5.54 5.84
C GLN A 113 -12.33 -6.55 6.47
N ALA A 114 -12.76 -6.31 7.71
CA ALA A 114 -13.78 -7.15 8.32
C ALA A 114 -15.10 -7.09 7.54
N ILE A 115 -15.52 -5.91 7.11
CA ILE A 115 -16.74 -5.70 6.31
C ILE A 115 -16.61 -6.33 4.92
N THR A 116 -15.51 -6.06 4.20
CA THR A 116 -15.30 -6.61 2.86
C THR A 116 -15.16 -8.14 2.88
N LYS A 117 -14.59 -8.72 3.94
CA LYS A 117 -14.54 -10.16 4.17
C LYS A 117 -15.96 -10.74 4.35
N GLU A 118 -16.77 -10.13 5.21
CA GLU A 118 -18.16 -10.55 5.47
C GLU A 118 -19.04 -10.45 4.21
N ARG A 119 -18.92 -9.34 3.50
CA ARG A 119 -19.72 -9.01 2.30
C ARG A 119 -19.13 -9.58 1.00
N LYS A 120 -18.02 -10.31 1.08
CA LYS A 120 -17.30 -10.85 -0.09
C LYS A 120 -17.06 -9.76 -1.14
N ARG A 121 -16.28 -8.72 -0.80
CA ARG A 121 -15.87 -7.65 -1.71
C ARG A 121 -14.36 -7.52 -1.70
N ILE A 122 -13.79 -7.23 -2.85
CA ILE A 122 -12.35 -7.04 -2.99
C ILE A 122 -11.91 -5.78 -2.23
N PHE A 123 -10.80 -5.88 -1.51
CA PHE A 123 -10.16 -4.76 -0.84
C PHE A 123 -8.69 -4.66 -1.26
N LEU A 124 -8.34 -3.57 -1.94
CA LEU A 124 -7.01 -3.28 -2.46
C LEU A 124 -6.33 -2.25 -1.55
N MET A 125 -5.42 -2.70 -0.71
CA MET A 125 -4.76 -1.88 0.30
C MET A 125 -3.42 -1.36 -0.21
N SER A 126 -3.32 -0.07 -0.47
CA SER A 126 -2.06 0.59 -0.87
C SER A 126 -1.52 1.54 0.19
N GLY A 127 -2.40 2.11 1.01
CA GLY A 127 -2.06 3.07 2.06
C GLY A 127 -1.76 2.48 3.43
N PRO A 128 -2.53 1.49 3.95
CA PRO A 128 -2.33 0.99 5.30
C PRO A 128 -1.12 0.05 5.37
N GLY A 129 -0.43 0.02 6.53
CA GLY A 129 0.83 -0.71 6.65
C GLY A 129 0.85 -1.81 7.73
N SER A 130 -0.14 -1.93 8.63
CA SER A 130 -0.07 -2.93 9.69
C SER A 130 0.03 -4.35 9.16
N VAL A 131 1.05 -5.11 9.58
CA VAL A 131 1.22 -6.54 9.23
C VAL A 131 0.04 -7.41 9.68
N GLU A 132 -0.79 -6.92 10.58
CA GLU A 132 -2.00 -7.61 11.00
C GLU A 132 -2.97 -7.87 9.85
N LEU A 133 -3.02 -6.97 8.85
CA LEU A 133 -3.91 -7.05 7.68
C LEU A 133 -3.64 -8.28 6.80
N THR A 134 -2.39 -8.74 6.74
CA THR A 134 -1.98 -9.98 6.05
C THR A 134 -1.59 -11.10 7.01
N GLY A 135 -1.69 -10.84 8.31
CA GLY A 135 -1.47 -11.77 9.43
C GLY A 135 -2.80 -12.32 9.97
N LYS A 136 -3.00 -12.20 11.27
CA LYS A 136 -4.16 -12.77 11.98
C LYS A 136 -5.52 -12.26 11.48
N SER A 137 -5.57 -11.06 10.90
CA SER A 137 -6.80 -10.46 10.36
C SER A 137 -6.93 -10.63 8.84
N CYS A 138 -6.14 -11.48 8.19
CA CYS A 138 -6.17 -11.69 6.74
C CYS A 138 -7.55 -12.08 6.20
N SER A 139 -7.78 -11.72 4.95
CA SER A 139 -9.03 -11.96 4.24
C SER A 139 -8.77 -12.62 2.89
N PRO A 140 -9.62 -13.57 2.43
CA PRO A 140 -9.53 -14.10 1.07
C PRO A 140 -9.78 -13.04 0.00
N PHE A 141 -10.34 -11.89 0.36
CA PHE A 141 -10.65 -10.77 -0.52
C PHE A 141 -9.75 -9.54 -0.32
N GLY A 142 -8.84 -9.57 0.67
CA GLY A 142 -7.92 -8.48 0.98
C GLY A 142 -6.55 -8.67 0.32
N PHE A 143 -6.04 -7.59 -0.29
CA PHE A 143 -4.74 -7.57 -0.98
C PHE A 143 -3.92 -6.37 -0.55
N MET A 144 -2.80 -6.60 0.12
CA MET A 144 -1.90 -5.55 0.59
C MET A 144 -0.79 -5.35 -0.44
N TRP A 145 -0.73 -4.15 -1.05
CA TRP A 145 -0.06 -3.96 -2.34
C TRP A 145 1.36 -3.46 -2.24
N THR A 146 1.58 -2.38 -1.52
CA THR A 146 2.82 -1.59 -1.61
C THR A 146 3.89 -1.99 -0.62
N TRP A 147 3.59 -1.93 0.67
CA TRP A 147 4.51 -2.05 1.79
C TRP A 147 3.77 -2.56 3.03
N ASP A 148 4.51 -2.84 4.11
CA ASP A 148 3.97 -3.04 5.44
C ASP A 148 4.98 -2.59 6.50
N THR A 149 4.57 -2.61 7.76
CA THR A 149 5.40 -2.15 8.89
C THR A 149 6.66 -2.98 9.06
N HIS A 150 6.68 -4.24 8.63
CA HIS A 150 7.89 -5.07 8.61
C HIS A 150 8.87 -4.59 7.55
N SER A 151 8.42 -4.45 6.30
CA SER A 151 9.28 -4.14 5.16
C SER A 151 9.97 -2.78 5.26
N VAL A 152 9.31 -1.77 5.83
CA VAL A 152 9.91 -0.44 6.04
C VAL A 152 10.82 -0.39 7.26
N SER A 153 10.55 -1.20 8.29
CA SER A 153 11.36 -1.27 9.51
C SER A 153 12.66 -2.04 9.33
N ALA A 154 12.58 -3.21 8.71
CA ALA A 154 13.73 -4.14 8.61
C ALA A 154 14.90 -3.51 7.84
N GLY A 155 14.64 -2.91 6.68
CA GLY A 155 15.68 -2.26 5.88
C GLY A 155 16.33 -1.06 6.57
N THR A 156 15.52 -0.24 7.24
CA THR A 156 16.01 0.93 8.00
C THR A 156 16.82 0.50 9.22
N ALA A 157 16.35 -0.49 9.98
CA ALA A 157 17.08 -1.03 11.13
C ALA A 157 18.43 -1.62 10.69
N GLN A 158 18.46 -2.42 9.63
CA GLN A 158 19.69 -3.01 9.10
C GLN A 158 20.72 -1.94 8.71
N ALA A 159 20.26 -0.88 8.01
CA ALA A 159 21.14 0.18 7.56
C ALA A 159 21.78 0.96 8.73
N LEU A 160 21.01 1.26 9.78
CA LEU A 160 21.46 2.05 10.91
C LEU A 160 22.31 1.21 11.89
N ILE A 161 21.92 -0.02 12.17
CA ILE A 161 22.72 -0.94 13.00
C ILE A 161 24.10 -1.21 12.37
N ALA A 162 24.17 -1.38 11.05
CA ALA A 162 25.45 -1.54 10.34
C ALA A 162 26.37 -0.30 10.44
N LYS A 163 25.81 0.89 10.67
CA LYS A 163 26.55 2.14 10.94
C LYS A 163 27.01 2.27 12.42
N GLY A 164 26.64 1.32 13.29
CA GLY A 164 26.96 1.35 14.71
C GLY A 164 25.87 1.96 15.61
N ASP A 165 24.70 2.27 15.07
CA ASP A 165 23.57 2.90 15.77
C ASP A 165 22.74 1.84 16.56
N GLN A 166 23.32 1.33 17.67
CA GLN A 166 22.89 0.13 18.39
C GLN A 166 21.72 0.33 19.36
N SER A 167 21.45 1.55 19.84
CA SER A 167 20.41 1.78 20.85
C SER A 167 19.33 2.71 20.36
N TRP A 168 18.06 2.30 20.54
CA TRP A 168 16.89 2.94 19.91
C TRP A 168 15.88 3.37 20.95
N PHE A 169 15.25 4.52 20.71
CA PHE A 169 14.09 5.01 21.43
C PHE A 169 13.00 5.42 20.43
N PHE A 170 11.74 5.03 20.68
CA PHE A 170 10.65 5.28 19.75
C PHE A 170 9.77 6.47 20.14
N VAL A 171 9.35 7.24 19.16
CA VAL A 171 8.26 8.24 19.26
C VAL A 171 7.14 7.74 18.36
N THR A 172 6.05 7.25 18.95
CA THR A 172 5.09 6.36 18.30
C THR A 172 3.69 6.98 18.29
N ALA A 173 3.04 6.99 17.11
CA ALA A 173 1.64 7.36 17.00
C ALA A 173 0.75 6.31 17.70
N ASP A 174 -0.12 6.77 18.62
CA ASP A 174 -0.88 5.88 19.52
C ASP A 174 -2.11 5.28 18.85
N TYR A 175 -1.90 4.44 17.82
CA TYR A 175 -2.93 3.66 17.16
C TYR A 175 -2.33 2.44 16.42
N ALA A 176 -3.19 1.60 15.81
CA ALA A 176 -2.81 0.30 15.24
C ALA A 176 -1.56 0.32 14.34
N PHE A 177 -1.40 1.35 13.49
CA PHE A 177 -0.22 1.48 12.63
C PHE A 177 1.06 1.76 13.42
N GLY A 178 1.04 2.79 14.29
CA GLY A 178 2.23 3.15 15.08
C GLY A 178 2.70 2.00 15.98
N HIS A 179 1.77 1.30 16.62
CA HIS A 179 2.08 0.12 17.43
C HIS A 179 2.73 -0.99 16.59
N SER A 180 2.14 -1.31 15.43
CA SER A 180 2.70 -2.31 14.52
C SER A 180 4.10 -1.92 14.02
N LEU A 181 4.32 -0.62 13.72
CA LEU A 181 5.59 -0.12 13.23
C LEU A 181 6.69 -0.17 14.31
N GLU A 182 6.36 0.25 15.55
CA GLU A 182 7.26 0.13 16.71
C GLU A 182 7.63 -1.33 17.00
N ASP A 183 6.63 -2.23 16.98
CA ASP A 183 6.82 -3.65 17.24
C ASP A 183 7.75 -4.30 16.20
N GLU A 184 7.50 -4.08 14.90
CA GLU A 184 8.32 -4.64 13.83
C GLU A 184 9.73 -4.05 13.84
N ALA A 185 9.88 -2.74 14.06
CA ALA A 185 11.19 -2.11 14.19
C ALA A 185 11.95 -2.65 15.43
N SER A 186 11.27 -2.82 16.56
CA SER A 186 11.86 -3.37 17.78
C SER A 186 12.34 -4.82 17.59
N LYS A 187 11.56 -5.65 16.87
CA LYS A 187 11.97 -7.01 16.50
C LYS A 187 13.22 -6.98 15.61
N ALA A 188 13.23 -6.15 14.58
CA ALA A 188 14.37 -6.03 13.67
C ALA A 188 15.62 -5.56 14.39
N VAL A 189 15.53 -4.51 15.22
CA VAL A 189 16.65 -4.00 16.02
C VAL A 189 17.24 -5.09 16.92
N LYS A 190 16.39 -5.82 17.67
CA LYS A 190 16.83 -6.90 18.57
C LYS A 190 17.45 -8.07 17.81
N ALA A 191 16.87 -8.48 16.69
CA ALA A 191 17.40 -9.55 15.84
C ALA A 191 18.79 -9.23 15.27
N LEU A 192 19.10 -7.95 15.07
CA LEU A 192 20.40 -7.44 14.61
C LEU A 192 21.39 -7.13 15.76
N GLY A 193 21.06 -7.49 17.00
CA GLY A 193 21.92 -7.28 18.18
C GLY A 193 21.83 -5.88 18.80
N GLY A 194 20.91 -5.05 18.34
CA GLY A 194 20.66 -3.73 18.92
C GLY A 194 19.77 -3.80 20.17
N THR A 195 19.60 -2.67 20.84
CA THR A 195 18.82 -2.52 22.06
C THR A 195 17.73 -1.49 21.92
N VAL A 196 16.56 -1.73 22.52
CA VAL A 196 15.46 -0.77 22.63
C VAL A 196 15.45 -0.22 24.05
N LYS A 197 15.68 1.09 24.20
CA LYS A 197 15.70 1.78 25.49
C LYS A 197 14.31 2.21 25.97
N GLY A 198 13.29 2.11 25.11
CA GLY A 198 11.91 2.46 25.41
C GLY A 198 11.26 3.26 24.31
N GLY A 199 10.12 3.85 24.62
CA GLY A 199 9.36 4.67 23.68
C GLY A 199 8.37 5.58 24.42
N VAL A 200 7.82 6.50 23.67
CA VAL A 200 6.72 7.39 24.09
C VAL A 200 5.68 7.47 23.01
N ARG A 201 4.42 7.53 23.39
CA ARG A 201 3.29 7.58 22.45
C ARG A 201 2.69 8.96 22.38
N HIS A 202 2.30 9.38 21.18
CA HIS A 202 1.62 10.66 20.91
C HIS A 202 0.28 10.41 20.20
N PRO A 203 -0.73 11.26 20.41
CA PRO A 203 -1.99 11.19 19.66
C PRO A 203 -1.77 11.38 18.16
N LEU A 204 -2.59 10.71 17.35
CA LEU A 204 -2.61 10.90 15.90
C LEU A 204 -2.99 12.36 15.57
N GLY A 205 -2.24 12.99 14.65
CA GLY A 205 -2.46 14.38 14.26
C GLY A 205 -1.90 15.40 15.24
N SER A 206 -0.87 15.04 16.00
CA SER A 206 -0.19 15.96 16.92
C SER A 206 0.51 17.09 16.17
N SER A 207 0.35 18.32 16.66
CA SER A 207 1.06 19.49 16.16
C SER A 207 2.30 19.85 16.99
N ASP A 208 2.31 19.48 18.27
CA ASP A 208 3.40 19.72 19.21
C ASP A 208 4.04 18.41 19.66
N PHE A 209 5.32 18.25 19.34
CA PHE A 209 6.14 17.09 19.69
C PHE A 209 7.15 17.35 20.80
N SER A 210 7.19 18.56 21.37
CA SER A 210 8.20 19.01 22.32
C SER A 210 8.43 18.03 23.48
N SER A 211 7.36 17.64 24.18
CA SER A 211 7.46 16.73 25.33
C SER A 211 7.92 15.33 24.95
N PHE A 212 7.51 14.83 23.79
CA PHE A 212 7.91 13.51 23.29
C PHE A 212 9.37 13.49 22.87
N LEU A 213 9.83 14.55 22.19
CA LEU A 213 11.21 14.71 21.73
C LEU A 213 12.19 14.94 22.91
N LEU A 214 11.81 15.67 23.93
CA LEU A 214 12.61 15.83 25.15
C LEU A 214 12.79 14.48 25.88
N ARG A 215 11.77 13.63 25.92
CA ARG A 215 11.88 12.26 26.43
C ARG A 215 12.83 11.41 25.59
N ALA A 216 12.72 11.52 24.27
CA ALA A 216 13.62 10.81 23.35
C ALA A 216 15.08 11.24 23.54
N GLN A 217 15.32 12.54 23.63
CA GLN A 217 16.64 13.11 23.88
C GLN A 217 17.21 12.64 25.21
N SER A 218 16.44 12.69 26.30
CA SER A 218 16.85 12.29 27.64
C SER A 218 17.07 10.78 27.79
N SER A 219 16.56 9.94 26.86
CA SER A 219 16.77 8.51 26.88
C SER A 219 18.24 8.09 26.67
N GLY A 220 19.04 8.98 26.11
CA GLY A 220 20.44 8.71 25.70
C GLY A 220 20.53 7.58 24.68
N ALA A 221 19.47 7.26 23.95
CA ALA A 221 19.51 6.33 22.84
C ALA A 221 20.29 6.94 21.66
N LYS A 222 20.99 6.13 20.92
CA LYS A 222 21.72 6.59 19.73
C LYS A 222 20.75 6.97 18.59
N VAL A 223 19.63 6.25 18.47
CA VAL A 223 18.60 6.48 17.46
C VAL A 223 17.31 6.96 18.12
N VAL A 224 16.76 8.04 17.63
CA VAL A 224 15.37 8.47 17.86
C VAL A 224 14.58 8.06 16.61
N ALA A 225 13.75 7.03 16.77
CA ALA A 225 12.98 6.45 15.69
C ALA A 225 11.52 6.94 15.74
N LEU A 226 11.06 7.59 14.68
CA LEU A 226 9.71 8.08 14.54
C LEU A 226 8.83 6.98 13.94
N ALA A 227 8.01 6.34 14.79
CA ALA A 227 7.03 5.33 14.39
C ALA A 227 5.66 6.00 14.11
N ASN A 228 5.65 6.92 13.16
CA ASN A 228 4.51 7.68 12.67
C ASN A 228 4.65 7.94 11.16
N ALA A 229 3.79 8.75 10.54
CA ALA A 229 3.80 9.01 9.11
C ALA A 229 3.15 10.37 8.77
N GLY A 230 3.37 10.86 7.55
CA GLY A 230 2.76 12.05 6.99
C GLY A 230 2.99 13.30 7.86
N GLY A 231 1.92 14.04 8.15
CA GLY A 231 2.00 15.29 8.92
C GLY A 231 2.68 15.14 10.29
N ASP A 232 2.44 14.02 10.99
CA ASP A 232 3.08 13.76 12.28
C ASP A 232 4.59 13.60 12.15
N THR A 233 5.06 12.85 11.14
CA THR A 233 6.51 12.71 10.88
C THR A 233 7.14 14.03 10.47
N ILE A 234 6.49 14.80 9.61
CA ILE A 234 6.99 16.11 9.16
C ILE A 234 7.16 17.06 10.36
N ASN A 235 6.16 17.14 11.23
CA ASN A 235 6.20 18.00 12.43
C ASN A 235 7.29 17.52 13.41
N ALA A 236 7.37 16.22 13.67
CA ALA A 236 8.36 15.64 14.58
C ALA A 236 9.80 15.88 14.06
N VAL A 237 10.06 15.71 12.76
CA VAL A 237 11.39 15.95 12.16
C VAL A 237 11.77 17.43 12.24
N LYS A 238 10.85 18.35 11.92
CA LYS A 238 11.12 19.80 12.03
C LYS A 238 11.50 20.18 13.46
N GLN A 239 10.66 19.80 14.44
CA GLN A 239 10.88 20.11 15.84
C GLN A 239 12.12 19.41 16.41
N ALA A 240 12.43 18.17 16.01
CA ALA A 240 13.67 17.50 16.42
C ALA A 240 14.93 18.25 15.96
N ASN A 241 14.91 18.86 14.77
CA ASN A 241 15.98 19.71 14.30
C ASN A 241 16.06 21.03 15.07
N GLU A 242 14.93 21.66 15.38
CA GLU A 242 14.86 22.87 16.22
C GLU A 242 15.41 22.64 17.64
N PHE A 243 15.13 21.47 18.23
CA PHE A 243 15.69 21.06 19.54
C PHE A 243 17.15 20.58 19.46
N GLY A 244 17.75 20.54 18.28
CA GLY A 244 19.13 20.15 18.11
C GLY A 244 19.40 18.66 18.39
N ILE A 245 18.42 17.77 18.25
CA ILE A 245 18.57 16.34 18.51
C ILE A 245 19.68 15.73 17.63
N PRO A 246 19.70 15.94 16.31
CA PRO A 246 20.80 15.44 15.46
C PRO A 246 22.14 16.06 15.80
N GLN A 247 22.17 17.36 16.10
CA GLN A 247 23.39 18.11 16.46
C GLN A 247 23.93 17.64 17.82
N GLY A 248 23.08 17.14 18.71
CA GLY A 248 23.44 16.50 19.97
C GLY A 248 24.02 15.10 19.84
N GLY A 249 24.13 14.57 18.60
CA GLY A 249 24.76 13.30 18.30
C GLY A 249 23.82 12.08 18.29
N GLN A 250 22.50 12.30 18.39
CA GLN A 250 21.50 11.26 18.16
C GLN A 250 21.11 11.20 16.69
N THR A 251 21.01 10.01 16.13
CA THR A 251 20.50 9.78 14.78
C THR A 251 18.96 9.86 14.80
N LEU A 252 18.38 10.77 14.02
CA LEU A 252 16.94 10.83 13.81
C LEU A 252 16.57 9.97 12.58
N THR A 253 15.52 9.15 12.69
CA THR A 253 15.01 8.40 11.54
C THR A 253 13.48 8.38 11.55
N GLY A 254 12.87 8.61 10.38
CA GLY A 254 11.46 8.29 10.14
C GLY A 254 11.35 6.89 9.57
N LEU A 255 10.61 6.00 10.24
CA LEU A 255 10.45 4.63 9.76
C LEU A 255 9.57 4.53 8.51
N LEU A 256 8.67 5.48 8.32
CA LEU A 256 7.91 5.65 7.09
C LEU A 256 8.02 7.08 6.61
N LEU A 257 8.67 7.26 5.48
CA LEU A 257 8.81 8.53 4.77
C LEU A 257 8.51 8.32 3.29
N ASN A 258 7.78 9.23 2.71
CA ASN A 258 7.50 9.30 1.28
C ASN A 258 8.20 10.50 0.64
N ILE A 259 8.27 10.53 -0.68
CA ILE A 259 8.85 11.66 -1.41
C ILE A 259 8.15 13.00 -1.11
N ASN A 260 6.84 12.95 -0.84
CA ASN A 260 6.02 14.11 -0.48
C ASN A 260 6.44 14.69 0.88
N ASP A 261 6.78 13.83 1.84
CA ASP A 261 7.28 14.24 3.16
C ASP A 261 8.63 14.93 3.02
N ILE A 262 9.53 14.40 2.19
CA ILE A 262 10.83 15.01 1.90
C ILE A 262 10.66 16.36 1.20
N HIS A 263 9.70 16.48 0.30
CA HIS A 263 9.37 17.75 -0.35
C HIS A 263 8.91 18.81 0.66
N ALA A 264 8.06 18.43 1.61
CA ALA A 264 7.56 19.31 2.68
C ALA A 264 8.62 19.68 3.72
N LEU A 265 9.59 18.77 3.97
CA LEU A 265 10.75 19.01 4.85
C LEU A 265 11.83 19.84 4.20
N THR A 266 11.94 19.82 2.89
CA THR A 266 13.05 20.25 2.05
C THR A 266 14.33 19.40 2.23
N LEU A 267 15.19 19.37 1.21
CA LEU A 267 16.46 18.63 1.29
C LEU A 267 17.40 19.17 2.38
N GLN A 268 17.30 20.45 2.73
CA GLN A 268 18.10 21.06 3.78
C GLN A 268 17.90 20.34 5.13
N VAL A 269 16.65 20.00 5.46
CA VAL A 269 16.29 19.34 6.72
C VAL A 269 16.40 17.82 6.60
N ALA A 270 16.03 17.25 5.45
CA ALA A 270 15.87 15.81 5.29
C ALA A 270 17.14 15.08 4.80
N GLN A 271 18.20 15.79 4.38
CA GLN A 271 19.44 15.17 3.84
C GLN A 271 20.02 14.11 4.77
N GLY A 272 20.40 12.98 4.20
CA GLY A 272 21.02 11.87 4.93
C GLY A 272 20.02 10.96 5.66
N LEU A 273 18.71 11.30 5.71
CA LEU A 273 17.69 10.36 6.20
C LEU A 273 17.68 9.12 5.32
N THR A 274 17.53 7.96 5.97
CA THR A 274 17.43 6.67 5.31
C THR A 274 15.98 6.19 5.37
N LEU A 275 15.45 5.65 4.28
CA LEU A 275 14.07 5.19 4.18
C LEU A 275 13.94 4.00 3.22
N SER A 276 12.92 3.18 3.44
CA SER A 276 12.56 2.09 2.54
C SER A 276 11.24 2.38 1.85
N ASN A 277 11.21 2.31 0.50
CA ASN A 277 10.00 2.49 -0.31
C ASN A 277 9.91 1.42 -1.39
N SER A 278 8.69 1.13 -1.84
CA SER A 278 8.43 0.22 -2.96
C SER A 278 8.40 0.91 -4.32
N PHE A 279 8.51 2.24 -4.35
CA PHE A 279 8.44 3.02 -5.58
C PHE A 279 9.18 4.36 -5.44
N TYR A 280 9.83 4.75 -6.53
CA TYR A 280 10.34 6.11 -6.74
C TYR A 280 10.12 6.52 -8.19
N TRP A 281 9.67 7.73 -8.43
CA TRP A 281 9.29 8.21 -9.74
C TRP A 281 10.40 8.16 -10.80
N ASP A 282 11.65 8.24 -10.38
CA ASP A 282 12.84 8.30 -11.23
C ASP A 282 13.66 6.98 -11.23
N MET A 283 13.00 5.82 -11.11
CA MET A 283 13.67 4.53 -11.14
C MET A 283 14.07 4.11 -12.56
N ASN A 284 13.16 4.28 -13.50
CA ASN A 284 13.33 3.86 -14.90
C ASN A 284 12.38 4.65 -15.82
N ASP A 285 12.42 4.37 -17.13
CA ASP A 285 11.61 5.10 -18.11
C ASP A 285 10.10 4.90 -17.89
N GLU A 286 9.65 3.71 -17.48
CA GLU A 286 8.23 3.44 -17.24
C GLU A 286 7.72 4.23 -16.02
N THR A 287 8.48 4.24 -14.91
CA THR A 287 8.12 5.02 -13.72
C THR A 287 8.11 6.51 -14.01
N ARG A 288 9.05 7.02 -14.80
CA ARG A 288 9.09 8.42 -15.24
C ARG A 288 7.89 8.79 -16.11
N ALA A 289 7.57 7.94 -17.10
CA ALA A 289 6.45 8.18 -18.02
C ALA A 289 5.12 8.19 -17.29
N TRP A 290 4.87 7.24 -16.40
CA TRP A 290 3.65 7.20 -15.61
C TRP A 290 3.58 8.40 -14.64
N SER A 291 4.67 8.70 -13.95
CA SER A 291 4.73 9.82 -13.00
C SER A 291 4.53 11.18 -13.68
N ALA A 292 4.93 11.34 -14.94
CA ALA A 292 4.65 12.55 -15.70
C ALA A 292 3.14 12.73 -15.97
N ARG A 293 2.41 11.64 -16.27
CA ARG A 293 0.95 11.67 -16.43
C ARG A 293 0.24 12.02 -15.10
N PHE A 294 0.72 11.46 -13.99
CA PHE A 294 0.21 11.76 -12.67
C PHE A 294 0.47 13.22 -12.28
N GLU A 295 1.70 13.70 -12.48
CA GLU A 295 2.10 15.09 -12.20
C GLU A 295 1.31 16.09 -13.02
N ALA A 296 1.00 15.81 -14.30
CA ALA A 296 0.17 16.67 -15.14
C ALA A 296 -1.24 16.88 -14.58
N LYS A 297 -1.76 15.92 -13.79
CA LYS A 297 -3.08 16.01 -13.16
C LYS A 297 -3.05 16.58 -11.73
N THR A 298 -1.93 16.43 -11.01
CA THR A 298 -1.84 16.75 -9.58
C THR A 298 -0.88 17.90 -9.25
N GLY A 299 0.03 18.25 -10.17
CA GLY A 299 1.13 19.19 -9.92
C GLY A 299 2.27 18.64 -9.05
N ARG A 300 2.23 17.34 -8.71
CA ARG A 300 3.19 16.72 -7.76
C ARG A 300 3.66 15.35 -8.26
N LYS A 301 4.85 14.91 -7.81
CA LYS A 301 5.27 13.52 -8.02
C LYS A 301 4.50 12.58 -7.10
N PRO A 302 4.17 11.37 -7.57
CA PRO A 302 3.42 10.41 -6.79
C PRO A 302 4.24 9.80 -5.65
N SER A 303 3.58 9.53 -4.54
CA SER A 303 4.08 8.65 -3.48
C SER A 303 4.06 7.18 -3.92
N MET A 304 4.70 6.29 -3.14
CA MET A 304 4.56 4.85 -3.34
C MET A 304 3.10 4.37 -3.15
N ASN A 305 2.34 4.99 -2.24
CA ASN A 305 0.95 4.62 -1.99
C ASN A 305 0.06 4.93 -3.21
N GLN A 306 0.22 6.12 -3.78
CA GLN A 306 -0.51 6.53 -4.98
C GLN A 306 -0.15 5.68 -6.21
N ALA A 307 1.15 5.36 -6.38
CA ALA A 307 1.59 4.41 -7.41
C ALA A 307 0.99 3.02 -7.18
N GLY A 308 0.89 2.59 -5.93
CA GLY A 308 0.27 1.33 -5.53
C GLY A 308 -1.23 1.27 -5.82
N VAL A 309 -1.97 2.37 -5.63
CA VAL A 309 -3.39 2.41 -6.01
C VAL A 309 -3.57 2.19 -7.51
N TYR A 310 -2.76 2.87 -8.35
CA TYR A 310 -2.79 2.62 -9.79
C TYR A 310 -2.50 1.16 -10.14
N SER A 311 -1.41 0.60 -9.59
CA SER A 311 -1.01 -0.78 -9.85
C SER A 311 -2.08 -1.78 -9.43
N ALA A 312 -2.65 -1.64 -8.23
CA ALA A 312 -3.67 -2.52 -7.68
C ALA A 312 -4.98 -2.47 -8.48
N VAL A 313 -5.47 -1.27 -8.76
CA VAL A 313 -6.69 -1.06 -9.56
C VAL A 313 -6.51 -1.60 -10.98
N ARG A 314 -5.39 -1.31 -11.62
CA ARG A 314 -5.07 -1.84 -12.95
C ARG A 314 -5.04 -3.36 -12.96
N HIS A 315 -4.42 -3.98 -11.96
CA HIS A 315 -4.34 -5.45 -11.84
C HIS A 315 -5.72 -6.09 -11.64
N TYR A 316 -6.58 -5.50 -10.77
CA TYR A 316 -7.97 -5.91 -10.60
C TYR A 316 -8.76 -5.85 -11.92
N LEU A 317 -8.69 -4.72 -12.63
CA LEU A 317 -9.37 -4.54 -13.90
C LEU A 317 -8.90 -5.53 -14.98
N HIS A 318 -7.61 -5.86 -15.01
CA HIS A 318 -7.09 -6.93 -15.86
C HIS A 318 -7.63 -8.31 -15.47
N ALA A 319 -7.71 -8.62 -14.18
CA ALA A 319 -8.29 -9.88 -13.70
C ALA A 319 -9.74 -10.02 -14.13
N VAL A 320 -10.57 -8.99 -13.89
CA VAL A 320 -11.98 -8.94 -14.31
C VAL A 320 -12.12 -9.09 -15.84
N LYS A 321 -11.25 -8.42 -16.61
CA LYS A 321 -11.22 -8.56 -18.08
C LYS A 321 -10.93 -9.99 -18.54
N GLN A 322 -10.00 -10.68 -17.89
CA GLN A 322 -9.60 -12.04 -18.26
C GLN A 322 -10.69 -13.06 -17.96
N ILE A 323 -11.39 -12.93 -16.83
CA ILE A 323 -12.44 -13.88 -16.41
C ILE A 323 -13.83 -13.51 -16.93
N GLY A 324 -14.03 -12.29 -17.44
CA GLY A 324 -15.31 -11.82 -17.98
C GLY A 324 -16.41 -11.64 -16.92
N THR A 325 -16.06 -11.43 -15.65
CA THR A 325 -17.00 -11.23 -14.53
C THR A 325 -16.34 -10.44 -13.40
N ASP A 326 -17.15 -9.73 -12.63
CA ASP A 326 -16.75 -9.05 -11.39
C ASP A 326 -17.03 -9.89 -10.13
N ASP A 327 -17.43 -11.16 -10.30
CA ASP A 327 -17.63 -12.08 -9.17
C ASP A 327 -16.41 -12.07 -8.25
N PRO A 328 -16.58 -11.72 -6.96
CA PRO A 328 -15.44 -11.46 -6.09
C PRO A 328 -14.59 -12.69 -5.77
N GLU A 329 -15.16 -13.90 -5.76
CA GLU A 329 -14.42 -15.14 -5.50
C GLU A 329 -13.54 -15.48 -6.71
N LYS A 330 -14.08 -15.35 -7.92
CA LYS A 330 -13.33 -15.56 -9.17
C LYS A 330 -12.28 -14.46 -9.37
N ALA A 331 -12.65 -13.21 -9.12
CA ALA A 331 -11.71 -12.08 -9.20
C ALA A 331 -10.55 -12.25 -8.21
N ALA A 332 -10.83 -12.61 -6.95
CA ALA A 332 -9.80 -12.86 -5.94
C ALA A 332 -8.86 -14.02 -6.34
N ALA A 333 -9.41 -15.10 -6.90
CA ALA A 333 -8.61 -16.22 -7.41
C ALA A 333 -7.71 -15.79 -8.58
N GLN A 334 -8.26 -15.03 -9.54
CA GLN A 334 -7.52 -14.55 -10.70
C GLN A 334 -6.43 -13.53 -10.32
N ILE A 335 -6.72 -12.62 -9.40
CA ILE A 335 -5.72 -11.68 -8.84
C ILE A 335 -4.52 -12.45 -8.30
N ARG A 336 -4.72 -13.50 -7.50
CA ARG A 336 -3.64 -14.31 -6.93
C ARG A 336 -2.89 -15.13 -7.99
N ALA A 337 -3.59 -15.64 -8.96
CA ALA A 337 -3.00 -16.49 -10.01
C ALA A 337 -2.13 -15.71 -11.00
N THR A 338 -2.30 -14.39 -11.10
CA THR A 338 -1.61 -13.55 -12.07
C THR A 338 -0.48 -12.77 -11.39
N PRO A 339 0.78 -12.91 -11.81
CA PRO A 339 1.86 -12.05 -11.33
C PRO A 339 1.63 -10.58 -11.70
N VAL A 340 1.96 -9.66 -10.79
CA VAL A 340 1.86 -8.23 -11.05
C VAL A 340 2.97 -7.79 -12.01
N ASN A 341 2.58 -7.22 -13.15
CA ASN A 341 3.49 -6.69 -14.17
C ASN A 341 3.01 -5.33 -14.65
N ASP A 342 3.64 -4.29 -14.17
CA ASP A 342 3.36 -2.91 -14.57
C ASP A 342 4.58 -2.00 -14.34
N MET A 343 4.38 -0.69 -14.31
CA MET A 343 5.45 0.28 -14.09
C MET A 343 6.08 0.20 -12.69
N MET A 344 5.35 -0.33 -11.70
CA MET A 344 5.79 -0.41 -10.31
C MET A 344 6.50 -1.74 -10.00
N MET A 345 6.00 -2.86 -10.55
CA MET A 345 6.46 -4.21 -10.21
C MET A 345 6.64 -5.07 -11.44
N LYS A 346 7.64 -5.97 -11.42
CA LYS A 346 7.91 -6.94 -12.48
C LYS A 346 7.88 -8.35 -11.92
N GLY A 347 6.83 -9.12 -12.26
CA GLY A 347 6.67 -10.51 -11.84
C GLY A 347 6.38 -10.71 -10.36
N ALA A 348 5.88 -9.71 -9.65
CA ALA A 348 5.57 -9.85 -8.23
C ALA A 348 4.43 -10.85 -8.01
N ARG A 349 4.69 -11.87 -7.15
CA ARG A 349 3.67 -12.84 -6.77
C ARG A 349 2.76 -12.30 -5.69
N ILE A 350 1.55 -12.86 -5.60
CA ILE A 350 0.59 -12.56 -4.53
C ILE A 350 0.40 -13.82 -3.68
N GLY A 351 0.61 -13.69 -2.37
CA GLY A 351 0.49 -14.78 -1.43
C GLY A 351 -0.95 -15.15 -1.09
N GLN A 352 -1.14 -16.31 -0.46
CA GLN A 352 -2.44 -16.77 0.04
C GLN A 352 -2.99 -15.80 1.10
N ASN A 353 -2.11 -15.18 1.87
CA ASN A 353 -2.44 -14.14 2.85
C ASN A 353 -2.78 -12.78 2.24
N GLY A 354 -2.74 -12.65 0.91
CA GLY A 354 -3.02 -11.40 0.20
C GLY A 354 -1.85 -10.41 0.12
N ARG A 355 -0.65 -10.74 0.62
CA ARG A 355 0.54 -9.89 0.45
C ARG A 355 1.07 -9.96 -0.99
N VAL A 356 1.30 -8.81 -1.60
CA VAL A 356 2.05 -8.70 -2.86
C VAL A 356 3.54 -8.62 -2.55
N PHE A 357 4.33 -9.55 -3.06
CA PHE A 357 5.77 -9.66 -2.81
C PHE A 357 6.57 -8.94 -3.90
N GLY A 358 6.42 -7.62 -3.96
CA GLY A 358 7.24 -6.75 -4.81
C GLY A 358 8.55 -6.35 -4.12
N ASP A 359 9.53 -5.89 -4.89
CA ASP A 359 10.78 -5.41 -4.33
C ASP A 359 10.58 -4.12 -3.51
N MET A 360 11.39 -3.99 -2.47
CA MET A 360 11.57 -2.76 -1.71
C MET A 360 12.94 -2.14 -2.03
N TYR A 361 13.02 -0.84 -1.90
CA TYR A 361 14.24 -0.08 -2.20
C TYR A 361 14.65 0.73 -0.98
N LEU A 362 15.88 0.52 -0.52
CA LEU A 362 16.49 1.34 0.50
C LEU A 362 17.09 2.57 -0.18
N PHE A 363 16.69 3.74 0.26
CA PHE A 363 17.18 5.03 -0.22
C PHE A 363 17.84 5.83 0.89
N GLU A 364 18.74 6.72 0.47
CA GLU A 364 19.24 7.83 1.26
C GLU A 364 18.77 9.14 0.61
N VAL A 365 18.32 10.07 1.44
CA VAL A 365 17.92 11.41 0.96
C VAL A 365 19.17 12.20 0.59
N LYS A 366 19.21 12.67 -0.65
CA LYS A 366 20.31 13.46 -1.22
C LYS A 366 20.57 14.74 -0.45
N LYS A 367 21.82 15.20 -0.48
CA LYS A 367 22.17 16.57 -0.11
C LYS A 367 21.62 17.54 -1.18
N PRO A 368 21.35 18.81 -0.83
CA PRO A 368 20.95 19.83 -1.81
C PRO A 368 21.87 19.91 -3.03
N SER A 369 23.20 19.77 -2.82
CA SER A 369 24.21 19.79 -3.90
C SER A 369 24.18 18.58 -4.84
N GLU A 370 23.54 17.48 -4.45
CA GLU A 370 23.43 16.24 -5.24
C GLU A 370 22.15 16.20 -6.08
N SER A 371 21.13 17.01 -5.74
CA SER A 371 19.88 17.11 -6.46
C SER A 371 20.04 17.94 -7.73
N LYS A 372 19.66 17.38 -8.88
CA LYS A 372 19.86 17.99 -10.21
C LYS A 372 18.60 18.69 -10.76
N ARG A 373 17.43 18.41 -10.16
CA ARG A 373 16.11 18.90 -10.62
C ARG A 373 15.09 18.80 -9.50
N PRO A 374 13.93 19.47 -9.59
CA PRO A 374 12.84 19.28 -8.62
C PRO A 374 12.47 17.80 -8.44
N TRP A 375 12.21 17.38 -7.20
CA TRP A 375 11.85 16.02 -6.82
C TRP A 375 12.96 14.96 -7.00
N ASP A 376 14.19 15.35 -7.35
CA ASP A 376 15.34 14.45 -7.41
C ASP A 376 15.96 14.31 -6.01
N TYR A 377 15.25 13.60 -5.12
CA TYR A 377 15.55 13.58 -3.69
C TYR A 377 16.24 12.32 -3.21
N PHE A 378 16.12 11.20 -3.94
CA PHE A 378 16.58 9.91 -3.47
C PHE A 378 17.78 9.38 -4.22
N LYS A 379 18.70 8.79 -3.45
CA LYS A 379 19.81 7.99 -3.94
C LYS A 379 19.54 6.54 -3.55
N LEU A 380 19.44 5.66 -4.53
CA LEU A 380 19.28 4.23 -4.29
C LEU A 380 20.54 3.66 -3.62
N VAL A 381 20.37 3.03 -2.47
CA VAL A 381 21.42 2.35 -1.71
C VAL A 381 21.39 0.86 -1.99
N ARG A 382 20.20 0.25 -1.94
CA ARG A 382 20.04 -1.20 -2.12
C ARG A 382 18.63 -1.52 -2.62
N THR A 383 18.52 -2.51 -3.51
CA THR A 383 17.26 -3.23 -3.79
C THR A 383 17.12 -4.39 -2.82
N ILE A 384 15.97 -4.52 -2.19
CA ILE A 384 15.61 -5.60 -1.27
C ILE A 384 14.57 -6.46 -1.98
N PRO A 385 14.92 -7.70 -2.40
CA PRO A 385 13.97 -8.58 -3.08
C PRO A 385 12.71 -8.82 -2.24
N GLY A 386 11.55 -8.93 -2.89
CA GLY A 386 10.27 -9.10 -2.19
C GLY A 386 10.23 -10.30 -1.24
N ALA A 387 10.95 -11.38 -1.55
CA ALA A 387 11.07 -12.54 -0.66
C ALA A 387 11.84 -12.25 0.65
N GLU A 388 12.71 -11.22 0.66
CA GLU A 388 13.48 -10.77 1.82
C GLU A 388 12.75 -9.63 2.57
N ALA A 389 12.01 -8.80 1.83
CA ALA A 389 11.41 -7.58 2.34
C ALA A 389 10.23 -7.81 3.28
N TYR A 390 9.52 -8.94 3.12
CA TYR A 390 8.26 -9.20 3.83
C TYR A 390 8.34 -10.47 4.68
N ILE A 391 7.48 -10.55 5.71
CA ILE A 391 7.30 -11.76 6.49
C ILE A 391 6.89 -12.91 5.56
N ALA A 392 7.58 -14.04 5.64
CA ALA A 392 7.22 -15.22 4.84
C ALA A 392 5.77 -15.65 5.14
N GLU A 393 5.03 -16.08 4.14
CA GLU A 393 3.60 -16.43 4.30
C GLU A 393 3.34 -17.38 5.48
N LYS A 394 4.14 -18.44 5.60
CA LYS A 394 4.04 -19.45 6.69
C LYS A 394 4.21 -18.86 8.08
N ASP A 395 4.91 -17.74 8.21
CA ASP A 395 5.23 -17.08 9.47
C ASP A 395 4.29 -15.87 9.73
N SER A 396 3.38 -15.59 8.81
CA SER A 396 2.47 -14.42 8.89
C SER A 396 1.37 -14.55 9.96
N GLY A 397 1.06 -15.77 10.39
CA GLY A 397 -0.07 -16.04 11.29
C GLY A 397 -1.45 -15.96 10.62
N CYS A 398 -1.50 -15.91 9.30
CA CYS A 398 -2.75 -15.92 8.53
C CYS A 398 -3.34 -17.33 8.46
N GLY A 399 -4.60 -17.49 8.90
CA GLY A 399 -5.30 -18.78 8.87
C GLY A 399 -5.65 -19.31 7.46
N LEU A 400 -5.40 -18.54 6.41
CA LEU A 400 -5.57 -18.97 5.01
C LEU A 400 -4.34 -19.70 4.45
N VAL A 401 -3.18 -19.54 5.11
CA VAL A 401 -1.93 -20.19 4.73
C VAL A 401 -1.87 -21.56 5.40
N LYS A 402 -1.78 -22.63 4.58
CA LYS A 402 -1.72 -24.03 5.04
C LYS A 402 -0.27 -24.51 5.13
#